data_95bf887b893033de926fb53bee2cc81d
#
_entry.id   95bf887b893033de926fb53bee2cc81d
#
_cell.length_a   1.000
_cell.length_b   1.000
_cell.length_c   1.000
_cell.angle_alpha   90.00
_cell.angle_beta   90.00
_cell.angle_gamma   90.00
#
_symmetry.space_group_name_H-M   'P 1'
#
loop_
_entity.id
_entity.type
_entity.pdbx_description
1 polymer ?
#
loop_
_entity_poly.entity_id
_entity_poly.type
_entity_poly.pdbx_seq_one_letter_code
_entity_poly.pdbx_strand_id
1 'polypeptide(L)'
;MDEMNILCAEILLSKYFSEHTVKDGIPAKSILAEVKGHFPGLRLSEIKEARKRLNIKSKQTEGEYLWEWKNSIPPEDIWASKCKELFGG
;
A
#
# COMPACT_ATOMS: atom_id res chain seq x y z
N MET A 1 11.76 11.87 -5.21
CA MET A 1 11.43 10.60 -4.52
C MET A 1 12.09 9.44 -5.23
N ASP A 2 12.44 8.41 -4.51
CA ASP A 2 13.07 7.22 -5.08
C ASP A 2 12.01 6.28 -5.67
N GLU A 3 12.04 6.09 -6.99
CA GLU A 3 11.05 5.25 -7.68
C GLU A 3 11.13 3.79 -7.25
N MET A 4 12.31 3.28 -6.94
CA MET A 4 12.45 1.91 -6.45
C MET A 4 11.79 1.76 -5.08
N ASN A 5 11.95 2.74 -4.21
CA ASN A 5 11.29 2.74 -2.92
C ASN A 5 9.76 2.80 -3.06
N ILE A 6 9.27 3.60 -4.01
CA ILE A 6 7.84 3.69 -4.28
C ILE A 6 7.32 2.33 -4.77
N LEU A 7 8.05 1.66 -5.66
CA LEU A 7 7.69 0.33 -6.14
C LEU A 7 7.64 -0.67 -4.98
N CYS A 8 8.62 -0.63 -4.09
CA CYS A 8 8.61 -1.50 -2.90
C CYS A 8 7.40 -1.21 -2.01
N ALA A 9 7.06 0.07 -1.84
CA ALA A 9 5.88 0.45 -1.07
C ALA A 9 4.60 -0.05 -1.73
N GLU A 10 4.50 0.04 -3.07
CA GLU A 10 3.35 -0.49 -3.79
C GLU A 10 3.20 -1.99 -3.59
N ILE A 11 4.30 -2.73 -3.61
CA ILE A 11 4.29 -4.18 -3.38
C ILE A 11 3.81 -4.49 -1.97
N LEU A 12 4.34 -3.80 -0.97
CA LEU A 12 3.97 -4.04 0.43
C LEU A 12 2.51 -3.66 0.70
N LEU A 13 2.05 -2.54 0.14
CA LEU A 13 0.66 -2.11 0.30
C LEU A 13 -0.31 -3.11 -0.35
N SER A 14 -0.04 -3.51 -1.59
CA SER A 14 -0.92 -4.44 -2.29
C SER A 14 -0.94 -5.80 -1.60
N LYS A 15 0.20 -6.26 -1.11
CA LYS A 15 0.25 -7.52 -0.34
C LYS A 15 -0.59 -7.42 0.93
N TYR A 16 -0.46 -6.32 1.66
CA TYR A 16 -1.21 -6.11 2.90
C TYR A 16 -2.72 -6.17 2.63
N PHE A 17 -3.18 -5.44 1.61
CA PHE A 17 -4.60 -5.44 1.26
C PHE A 17 -5.08 -6.80 0.74
N SER A 18 -4.20 -7.57 0.09
CA SER A 18 -4.57 -8.91 -0.38
C SER A 18 -4.80 -9.88 0.79
N GLU A 19 -4.12 -9.64 1.91
CA GLU A 19 -4.22 -10.49 3.10
C GLU A 19 -5.28 -10.05 4.09
N HIS A 20 -5.77 -8.81 3.95
CA HIS A 20 -6.75 -8.21 4.88
C HIS A 20 -7.96 -7.70 4.12
N THR A 21 -9.01 -8.51 4.04
CA THR A 21 -10.26 -8.12 3.39
C THR A 21 -11.18 -7.48 4.43
N VAL A 22 -11.20 -6.15 4.45
CA VAL A 22 -12.05 -5.39 5.37
C VAL A 22 -12.94 -4.46 4.56
N LYS A 23 -14.24 -4.50 4.79
CA LYS A 23 -15.23 -3.69 4.06
C LYS A 23 -15.08 -2.19 4.32
N ASP A 24 -14.72 -1.81 5.53
CA ASP A 24 -14.75 -0.41 5.96
C ASP A 24 -13.38 0.27 5.93
N GLY A 25 -12.41 -0.36 5.32
CA GLY A 25 -11.06 0.18 5.29
C GLY A 25 -10.20 -0.30 6.45
N ILE A 26 -8.91 -0.07 6.33
CA ILE A 26 -7.93 -0.52 7.32
C ILE A 26 -7.28 0.72 7.94
N PRO A 27 -7.08 0.76 9.27
CA PRO A 27 -6.41 1.90 9.88
C PRO A 27 -5.04 2.16 9.26
N ALA A 28 -4.81 3.38 8.81
CA ALA A 28 -3.54 3.77 8.19
C ALA A 28 -2.36 3.49 9.09
N LYS A 29 -2.53 3.69 10.38
CA LYS A 29 -1.54 3.41 11.41
C LYS A 29 -1.05 1.97 11.37
N SER A 30 -1.97 1.01 11.23
CA SER A 30 -1.64 -0.42 11.14
C SER A 30 -0.87 -0.73 9.87
N ILE A 31 -1.30 -0.17 8.74
CA ILE A 31 -0.64 -0.36 7.45
C ILE A 31 0.77 0.22 7.49
N LEU A 32 0.92 1.43 8.00
CA LEU A 32 2.23 2.09 8.09
C LEU A 32 3.20 1.32 8.98
N ALA A 33 2.72 0.80 10.10
CA ALA A 33 3.55 0.00 10.99
C ALA A 33 4.05 -1.26 10.31
N GLU A 34 3.18 -1.95 9.56
CA GLU A 34 3.53 -3.16 8.83
C GLU A 34 4.54 -2.88 7.72
N VAL A 35 4.26 -1.86 6.91
CA VAL A 35 5.14 -1.49 5.78
C VAL A 35 6.52 -1.07 6.29
N LYS A 36 6.58 -0.26 7.32
CA LYS A 36 7.85 0.18 7.89
C LYS A 36 8.57 -0.94 8.62
N GLY A 37 7.84 -1.91 9.16
CA GLY A 37 8.42 -3.11 9.75
C GLY A 37 9.18 -3.94 8.72
N HIS A 38 8.66 -4.03 7.51
CA HIS A 38 9.32 -4.77 6.43
C HIS A 38 10.42 -3.98 5.75
N PHE A 39 10.28 -2.65 5.69
CA PHE A 39 11.26 -1.81 5.00
C PHE A 39 11.42 -0.49 5.77
N PRO A 40 12.25 -0.47 6.82
CA PRO A 40 12.43 0.73 7.66
C PRO A 40 12.95 1.96 6.91
N GLY A 41 13.61 1.76 5.77
CA GLY A 41 14.14 2.87 4.98
C GLY A 41 13.12 3.64 4.16
N LEU A 42 11.87 3.16 4.10
CA LEU A 42 10.83 3.87 3.35
C LEU A 42 10.41 5.16 4.05
N ARG A 43 10.30 6.21 3.26
CA ARG A 43 9.82 7.50 3.75
C ARG A 43 8.30 7.56 3.65
N LEU A 44 7.68 8.29 4.54
CA LEU A 44 6.23 8.47 4.54
C LEU A 44 5.73 9.04 3.20
N SER A 45 6.49 9.97 2.61
CA SER A 45 6.13 10.55 1.30
C SER A 45 6.09 9.50 0.20
N GLU A 46 7.01 8.54 0.24
CA GLU A 46 7.06 7.45 -0.74
C GLU A 46 5.88 6.50 -0.58
N ILE A 47 5.54 6.19 0.66
CA ILE A 47 4.38 5.35 0.96
C ILE A 47 3.08 6.03 0.51
N LYS A 48 2.96 7.34 0.76
CA LYS A 48 1.78 8.10 0.33
C LYS A 48 1.67 8.20 -1.18
N GLU A 49 2.80 8.33 -1.87
CA GLU A 49 2.81 8.34 -3.32
C GLU A 49 2.37 6.98 -3.88
N ALA A 50 2.88 5.89 -3.31
CA ALA A 50 2.48 4.54 -3.68
C ALA A 50 0.98 4.33 -3.46
N ARG A 51 0.45 4.84 -2.34
CA ARG A 51 -0.98 4.77 -2.05
C ARG A 51 -1.81 5.44 -3.15
N LYS A 52 -1.39 6.62 -3.59
CA LYS A 52 -2.08 7.35 -4.66
C LYS A 52 -2.05 6.57 -5.97
N ARG A 53 -0.90 6.03 -6.33
CA ARG A 53 -0.71 5.28 -7.58
C ARG A 53 -1.57 4.01 -7.60
N LEU A 54 -1.79 3.40 -6.44
CA LEU A 54 -2.62 2.20 -6.32
C LEU A 54 -4.11 2.51 -6.19
N ASN A 55 -4.48 3.80 -6.18
CA ASN A 55 -5.86 4.23 -6.00
C ASN A 55 -6.45 3.76 -4.66
N ILE A 56 -5.63 3.79 -3.62
CA ILE A 56 -6.07 3.55 -2.26
C ILE A 56 -6.51 4.90 -1.69
N LYS A 57 -7.75 4.98 -1.25
CA LYS A 57 -8.32 6.24 -0.72
C LYS A 57 -8.19 6.29 0.80
N SER A 58 -7.95 7.49 1.29
CA SER A 58 -7.89 7.77 2.72
C SER A 58 -9.15 8.50 3.14
N LYS A 59 -9.78 8.06 4.21
CA LYS A 59 -10.92 8.78 4.79
C LYS A 59 -10.70 8.92 6.29
N GLN A 60 -11.20 10.00 6.85
CA GLN A 60 -11.12 10.27 8.28
C GLN A 60 -12.44 9.94 8.94
N THR A 61 -12.39 9.16 10.03
CA THR A 61 -13.55 8.74 10.77
C THR A 61 -13.21 8.77 12.25
N GLU A 62 -13.92 9.56 13.04
CA GLU A 62 -13.74 9.64 14.50
C GLU A 62 -12.28 9.83 14.94
N GLY A 63 -11.56 10.71 14.24
CA GLY A 63 -10.18 11.00 14.57
C GLY A 63 -9.16 9.99 14.08
N GLU A 64 -9.61 9.04 13.30
CA GLU A 64 -8.75 7.99 12.75
C GLU A 64 -8.77 8.01 11.22
N TYR A 65 -7.63 7.72 10.58
CA TYR A 65 -7.56 7.61 9.13
C TYR A 65 -7.66 6.14 8.74
N LEU A 66 -8.59 5.86 7.81
CA LEU A 66 -8.78 4.53 7.24
C LEU A 66 -8.42 4.57 5.76
N TRP A 67 -7.71 3.55 5.30
CA TRP A 67 -7.34 3.42 3.89
C TRP A 67 -8.18 2.32 3.26
N GLU A 68 -8.80 2.64 2.11
CA GLU A 68 -9.68 1.72 1.39
C GLU A 68 -9.11 1.42 0.00
N TRP A 69 -9.12 0.16 -0.38
CA TRP A 69 -8.74 -0.26 -1.72
C TRP A 69 -9.86 0.10 -2.68
N LYS A 70 -9.61 1.04 -3.59
CA LYS A 70 -10.60 1.50 -4.58
C LYS A 70 -10.19 1.17 -6.02
N ASN A 71 -9.10 0.45 -6.19
CA ASN A 71 -8.64 0.04 -7.51
C ASN A 71 -9.55 -1.06 -8.04
N SER A 72 -9.89 -1.00 -9.34
CA SER A 72 -10.72 -2.03 -9.98
C SER A 72 -9.99 -3.37 -10.10
N ILE A 73 -8.64 -3.32 -10.07
CA ILE A 73 -7.81 -4.53 -10.11
C ILE A 73 -7.62 -5.00 -8.66
N PRO A 74 -7.86 -6.31 -8.38
CA PRO A 74 -7.67 -6.83 -7.03
C PRO A 74 -6.25 -6.67 -6.51
N PRO A 75 -6.06 -6.49 -5.18
CA PRO A 75 -4.72 -6.30 -4.62
C PRO A 75 -3.74 -7.42 -4.95
N GLU A 76 -4.19 -8.67 -4.96
CA GLU A 76 -3.33 -9.81 -5.27
C GLU A 76 -2.78 -9.76 -6.69
N ASP A 77 -3.57 -9.24 -7.64
CA ASP A 77 -3.14 -9.10 -9.03
C ASP A 77 -2.13 -7.98 -9.17
N ILE A 78 -2.34 -6.87 -8.48
CA ILE A 78 -1.40 -5.74 -8.45
C ILE A 78 -0.08 -6.20 -7.83
N TRP A 79 -0.14 -6.91 -6.71
CA TRP A 79 1.05 -7.42 -6.04
C TRP A 79 1.87 -8.31 -6.97
N ALA A 80 1.23 -9.25 -7.66
CA ALA A 80 1.90 -10.15 -8.59
C ALA A 80 2.58 -9.37 -9.73
N SER A 81 1.88 -8.39 -10.30
CA SER A 81 2.38 -7.55 -11.37
C SER A 81 3.59 -6.71 -10.91
N LYS A 82 3.49 -6.10 -9.73
CA LYS A 82 4.57 -5.26 -9.20
C LYS A 82 5.80 -6.08 -8.81
N CYS A 83 5.60 -7.30 -8.32
CA CYS A 83 6.71 -8.20 -8.04
C CYS A 83 7.49 -8.54 -9.32
N LYS A 84 6.81 -8.75 -10.43
CA LYS A 84 7.44 -8.98 -11.72
C LYS A 84 8.27 -7.77 -12.15
N GLU A 85 7.78 -6.56 -11.95
CA GLU A 85 8.53 -5.34 -12.25
C GLU A 85 9.82 -5.29 -11.44
N LEU A 86 9.74 -5.60 -10.15
CA LEU A 86 10.89 -5.54 -9.25
C LEU A 86 11.95 -6.58 -9.60
N PHE A 87 11.54 -7.80 -9.90
CA PHE A 87 12.46 -8.90 -10.15
C PHE A 87 12.79 -9.10 -11.63
N GLY A 88 12.34 -8.22 -12.50
CA GLY A 88 12.66 -8.26 -13.92
C GLY A 88 12.11 -9.46 -14.65
N GLY A 89 11.00 -9.99 -14.16
CA GLY A 89 10.40 -11.22 -14.64
C GLY A 89 9.95 -11.25 -16.07
#